data_f4d43e31d92db30500162c31f4275e4a
#
_entry.id   f4d43e31d92db30500162c31f4275e4a
#
_cell.length_a   1.000
_cell.length_b   1.000
_cell.length_c   1.000
_cell.angle_alpha   90.00
_cell.angle_beta   90.00
_cell.angle_gamma   90.00
#
_symmetry.space_group_name_H-M   'P 1'
#
loop_
_entity.id
_entity.type
_entity.pdbx_description
1 polymer ?
#
loop_
_entity_poly.entity_id
_entity_poly.type
_entity_poly.pdbx_seq_one_letter_code
_entity_poly.pdbx_strand_id
1 'polypeptide(L)'
;MEDVDWLKSMLALEQEVRPPSSTRREQKYLDGNCVKLYHDGRIVAYAEIRKVGSHMEISTVLVDPEYRNQRYGKQLIEQAVEKIVHNKILCCTKNPAMAKVLHDLDFKITKWPGFWTNFVLTVNTFRRLFSMLIRFDFKRIWQQGKGILKYDQFEIIRD
;
A
#
# COMPACT_ATOMS: atom_id res chain seq x y z
N MET A 1 8.54 -18.56 10.66
CA MET A 1 8.57 -17.10 10.96
C MET A 1 7.12 -16.69 11.10
N GLU A 2 6.75 -16.04 12.18
CA GLU A 2 5.39 -15.54 12.36
C GLU A 2 5.10 -14.44 11.33
N ASP A 3 3.87 -14.37 10.82
CA ASP A 3 3.45 -13.38 9.81
C ASP A 3 3.78 -11.94 10.22
N VAL A 4 3.70 -11.65 11.52
CA VAL A 4 4.00 -10.32 12.07
C VAL A 4 5.48 -9.96 11.97
N ASP A 5 6.37 -10.92 12.14
CA ASP A 5 7.82 -10.69 12.02
C ASP A 5 8.21 -10.48 10.56
N TRP A 6 7.62 -11.28 9.66
CA TRP A 6 7.77 -11.07 8.23
C TRP A 6 7.29 -9.67 7.82
N LEU A 7 6.08 -9.26 8.24
CA LEU A 7 5.54 -7.94 7.91
C LEU A 7 6.45 -6.82 8.42
N LYS A 8 6.97 -6.92 9.65
CA LYS A 8 7.89 -5.92 10.22
C LYS A 8 9.21 -5.85 9.44
N SER A 9 9.76 -6.99 9.05
CA SER A 9 11.00 -7.05 8.25
C SER A 9 10.80 -6.41 6.88
N MET A 10 9.68 -6.71 6.20
CA MET A 10 9.34 -6.12 4.92
C MET A 10 9.11 -4.61 4.99
N LEU A 11 8.41 -4.14 6.02
CA LEU A 11 8.22 -2.70 6.26
C LEU A 11 9.54 -1.98 6.59
N ALA A 12 10.50 -2.65 7.22
CA ALA A 12 11.82 -2.10 7.47
C ALA A 12 12.65 -2.00 6.19
N LEU A 13 12.55 -3.01 5.32
CA LEU A 13 13.24 -3.07 4.04
C LEU A 13 12.72 -2.03 3.06
N GLU A 14 11.39 -1.91 2.92
CA GLU A 14 10.73 -1.04 1.96
C GLU A 14 10.54 0.39 2.52
N GLN A 15 11.42 1.29 2.11
CA GLN A 15 11.42 2.66 2.64
C GLN A 15 10.29 3.54 2.07
N GLU A 16 9.62 3.09 1.02
CA GLU A 16 8.53 3.82 0.36
C GLU A 16 7.16 3.64 1.02
N VAL A 17 7.01 2.59 1.82
CA VAL A 17 5.80 2.33 2.61
C VAL A 17 5.92 2.93 4.01
N ARG A 18 4.87 2.78 4.82
CA ARG A 18 4.92 3.20 6.22
C ARG A 18 6.03 2.47 7.01
N PRO A 19 6.62 3.10 8.03
CA PRO A 19 7.59 2.42 8.89
C PRO A 19 6.92 1.31 9.72
N PRO A 20 7.69 0.28 10.14
CA PRO A 20 7.18 -0.73 11.05
C PRO A 20 6.79 -0.12 12.39
N SER A 21 5.82 -0.71 13.05
CA SER A 21 5.30 -0.29 14.34
C SER A 21 5.52 -1.38 15.41
N SER A 22 4.85 -1.28 16.57
CA SER A 22 4.89 -2.34 17.58
C SER A 22 4.25 -3.62 17.06
N THR A 23 4.73 -4.78 17.53
CA THR A 23 4.20 -6.11 17.16
C THR A 23 2.69 -6.19 17.32
N ARG A 24 2.14 -5.68 18.44
CA ARG A 24 0.69 -5.62 18.67
C ARG A 24 -0.06 -4.81 17.60
N ARG A 25 0.54 -3.74 17.07
CA ARG A 25 -0.07 -2.91 16.05
C ARG A 25 0.01 -3.57 14.68
N GLU A 26 1.13 -4.19 14.34
CA GLU A 26 1.26 -4.93 13.08
C GLU A 26 0.34 -6.15 13.06
N GLN A 27 0.18 -6.85 14.19
CA GLN A 27 -0.81 -7.92 14.30
C GLN A 27 -2.23 -7.42 13.97
N LYS A 28 -2.63 -6.25 14.49
CA LYS A 28 -3.93 -5.65 14.14
C LYS A 28 -4.10 -5.35 12.65
N TYR A 29 -3.02 -5.00 11.94
CA TYR A 29 -3.08 -4.82 10.50
C TYR A 29 -3.24 -6.16 9.78
N LEU A 30 -2.57 -7.21 10.22
CA LEU A 30 -2.73 -8.57 9.68
C LEU A 30 -4.12 -9.17 9.93
N ASP A 31 -4.73 -8.85 11.06
CA ASP A 31 -6.08 -9.28 11.43
C ASP A 31 -7.18 -8.40 10.79
N GLY A 32 -6.78 -7.27 10.23
CA GLY A 32 -7.69 -6.26 9.68
C GLY A 32 -8.07 -6.50 8.22
N ASN A 33 -8.46 -5.40 7.56
CA ASN A 33 -8.81 -5.45 6.15
C ASN A 33 -7.55 -5.43 5.27
N CYS A 34 -7.02 -6.61 4.99
CA CYS A 34 -5.83 -6.81 4.18
C CYS A 34 -5.97 -8.04 3.29
N VAL A 35 -5.09 -8.20 2.32
CA VAL A 35 -4.89 -9.41 1.53
C VAL A 35 -3.51 -9.97 1.85
N LYS A 36 -3.41 -11.28 1.99
CA LYS A 36 -2.17 -12.01 2.26
C LYS A 36 -2.06 -13.17 1.28
N LEU A 37 -0.90 -13.32 0.65
CA LEU A 37 -0.59 -14.47 -0.16
C LEU A 37 0.50 -15.31 0.53
N TYR A 38 0.32 -16.61 0.45
CA TYR A 38 1.21 -17.58 1.06
C TYR A 38 1.86 -18.47 0.00
N HIS A 39 3.09 -18.88 0.25
CA HIS A 39 3.80 -19.91 -0.48
C HIS A 39 4.41 -20.88 0.53
N ASP A 40 4.11 -22.17 0.39
CA ASP A 40 4.54 -23.22 1.33
C ASP A 40 4.29 -22.88 2.82
N GLY A 41 3.10 -22.32 3.11
CA GLY A 41 2.68 -21.94 4.45
C GLY A 41 3.34 -20.69 5.02
N ARG A 42 4.14 -19.96 4.23
CA ARG A 42 4.78 -18.68 4.62
C ARG A 42 4.15 -17.54 3.87
N ILE A 43 3.92 -16.42 4.55
CA ILE A 43 3.46 -15.20 3.91
C ILE A 43 4.55 -14.65 2.98
N VAL A 44 4.20 -14.36 1.73
CA VAL A 44 5.12 -13.84 0.70
C VAL A 44 4.65 -12.54 0.09
N ALA A 45 3.38 -12.17 0.25
CA ALA A 45 2.86 -10.90 -0.22
C ALA A 45 1.73 -10.39 0.67
N TYR A 46 1.61 -9.06 0.76
CA TYR A 46 0.68 -8.37 1.66
C TYR A 46 0.22 -7.05 1.06
N ALA A 47 -1.07 -6.72 1.19
CA ALA A 47 -1.63 -5.41 0.88
C ALA A 47 -2.65 -4.98 1.93
N GLU A 48 -2.61 -3.71 2.34
CA GLU A 48 -3.62 -3.10 3.20
C GLU A 48 -4.77 -2.55 2.36
N ILE A 49 -5.99 -2.68 2.88
CA ILE A 49 -7.18 -2.05 2.31
C ILE A 49 -7.74 -1.09 3.36
N ARG A 50 -7.86 0.18 3.03
CA ARG A 50 -8.35 1.19 3.96
C ARG A 50 -9.30 2.18 3.27
N LYS A 51 -10.21 2.77 4.06
CA LYS A 51 -11.08 3.82 3.55
C LYS A 51 -10.34 5.17 3.50
N VAL A 52 -10.40 5.85 2.37
CA VAL A 52 -9.81 7.18 2.14
C VAL A 52 -10.82 8.05 1.41
N GLY A 53 -11.46 8.96 2.14
CA GLY A 53 -12.53 9.79 1.59
C GLY A 53 -13.68 8.94 1.06
N SER A 54 -13.99 9.08 -0.23
CA SER A 54 -15.02 8.32 -0.94
C SER A 54 -14.50 7.05 -1.63
N HIS A 55 -13.26 6.62 -1.33
CA HIS A 55 -12.62 5.47 -1.97
C HIS A 55 -12.19 4.42 -0.94
N MET A 56 -12.05 3.19 -1.41
CA MET A 56 -11.22 2.19 -0.75
C MET A 56 -9.84 2.20 -1.39
N GLU A 57 -8.80 2.45 -0.60
CA GLU A 57 -7.41 2.48 -1.08
C GLU A 57 -6.73 1.14 -0.83
N ILE A 58 -6.11 0.59 -1.86
CA ILE A 58 -5.13 -0.49 -1.75
C ILE A 58 -3.79 0.17 -1.49
N SER A 59 -3.22 -0.05 -0.32
CA SER A 59 -1.99 0.59 0.15
C SER A 59 -1.02 -0.42 0.75
N THR A 60 0.20 0.00 1.04
CA THR A 60 1.23 -0.86 1.67
C THR A 60 1.40 -2.19 0.93
N VAL A 61 1.53 -2.14 -0.39
CA VAL A 61 1.71 -3.34 -1.22
C VAL A 61 3.15 -3.83 -1.08
N LEU A 62 3.31 -5.04 -0.55
CA LEU A 62 4.60 -5.68 -0.28
C LEU A 62 4.66 -7.04 -0.97
N VAL A 63 5.78 -7.34 -1.59
CA VAL A 63 6.10 -8.68 -2.12
C VAL A 63 7.52 -9.01 -1.69
N ASP A 64 7.70 -10.16 -1.07
CA ASP A 64 9.00 -10.64 -0.67
C ASP A 64 9.98 -10.63 -1.86
N PRO A 65 11.20 -10.10 -1.70
CA PRO A 65 12.19 -10.02 -2.78
C PRO A 65 12.42 -11.33 -3.53
N GLU A 66 12.42 -12.47 -2.82
CA GLU A 66 12.62 -13.80 -3.41
C GLU A 66 11.47 -14.24 -4.32
N TYR A 67 10.27 -13.65 -4.12
CA TYR A 67 9.06 -13.98 -4.87
C TYR A 67 8.63 -12.89 -5.87
N ARG A 68 9.47 -11.86 -6.09
CA ARG A 68 9.23 -10.85 -7.13
C ARG A 68 9.33 -11.46 -8.52
N ASN A 69 8.67 -10.83 -9.48
CA ASN A 69 8.58 -11.26 -10.88
C ASN A 69 7.88 -12.62 -11.09
N GLN A 70 7.25 -13.19 -10.05
CA GLN A 70 6.48 -14.43 -10.07
C GLN A 70 4.96 -14.17 -10.03
N ARG A 71 4.50 -12.98 -10.44
CA ARG A 71 3.11 -12.53 -10.51
C ARG A 71 2.40 -12.35 -9.15
N TYR A 72 3.05 -12.54 -8.01
CA TYR A 72 2.42 -12.32 -6.69
C TYR A 72 1.87 -10.90 -6.53
N GLY A 73 2.55 -9.87 -7.06
CA GLY A 73 2.04 -8.51 -7.02
C GLY A 73 0.71 -8.35 -7.78
N LYS A 74 0.57 -9.00 -8.94
CA LYS A 74 -0.68 -9.00 -9.72
C LYS A 74 -1.79 -9.72 -8.97
N GLN A 75 -1.55 -10.96 -8.53
CA GLN A 75 -2.50 -11.75 -7.75
C GLN A 75 -2.98 -11.02 -6.49
N LEU A 76 -2.06 -10.33 -5.81
CA LEU A 76 -2.36 -9.56 -4.61
C LEU A 76 -3.35 -8.43 -4.89
N ILE A 77 -3.16 -7.68 -5.99
CA ILE A 77 -4.07 -6.61 -6.40
C ILE A 77 -5.41 -7.17 -6.88
N GLU A 78 -5.41 -8.24 -7.67
CA GLU A 78 -6.63 -8.93 -8.10
C GLU A 78 -7.50 -9.33 -6.91
N GLN A 79 -6.92 -10.03 -5.93
CA GLN A 79 -7.64 -10.44 -4.72
C GLN A 79 -8.07 -9.23 -3.87
N ALA A 80 -7.29 -8.15 -3.82
CA ALA A 80 -7.69 -6.94 -3.11
C ALA A 80 -8.90 -6.28 -3.79
N VAL A 81 -8.89 -6.23 -5.11
CA VAL A 81 -10.00 -5.70 -5.91
C VAL A 81 -11.26 -6.55 -5.72
N GLU A 82 -11.16 -7.89 -5.76
CA GLU A 82 -12.28 -8.80 -5.50
C GLU A 82 -12.85 -8.65 -4.09
N LYS A 83 -11.98 -8.49 -3.08
CA LYS A 83 -12.38 -8.33 -1.68
C LYS A 83 -13.11 -7.02 -1.41
N ILE A 84 -12.84 -5.97 -2.19
CA ILE A 84 -13.45 -4.65 -2.01
C ILE A 84 -14.85 -4.65 -2.65
N VAL A 85 -15.88 -4.52 -1.82
CA VAL A 85 -17.28 -4.38 -2.29
C VAL A 85 -17.59 -2.97 -2.79
N HIS A 86 -16.78 -1.98 -2.38
CA HIS A 86 -16.98 -0.57 -2.73
C HIS A 86 -16.70 -0.31 -4.22
N ASN A 87 -17.53 0.55 -4.85
CA ASN A 87 -17.44 0.82 -6.28
C ASN A 87 -16.26 1.72 -6.71
N LYS A 88 -15.60 2.42 -5.77
CA LYS A 88 -14.44 3.29 -6.05
C LYS A 88 -13.21 2.76 -5.35
N ILE A 89 -12.22 2.32 -6.11
CA ILE A 89 -10.97 1.78 -5.60
C ILE A 89 -9.83 2.67 -6.09
N LEU A 90 -8.94 3.03 -5.17
CA LEU A 90 -7.77 3.86 -5.42
C LEU A 90 -6.49 3.09 -5.10
N CYS A 91 -5.46 3.28 -5.89
CA CYS A 91 -4.10 2.83 -5.59
C CYS A 91 -3.11 3.91 -5.99
N CYS A 92 -2.24 4.31 -5.07
CA CYS A 92 -1.22 5.34 -5.31
C CYS A 92 0.15 4.68 -5.40
N THR A 93 0.85 4.83 -6.52
CA THR A 93 2.19 4.24 -6.70
C THR A 93 3.10 5.14 -7.52
N LYS A 94 4.40 5.03 -7.29
CA LYS A 94 5.45 5.54 -8.17
C LYS A 94 6.29 4.40 -8.76
N ASN A 95 5.94 3.16 -8.42
CA ASN A 95 6.64 1.98 -8.92
C ASN A 95 6.12 1.61 -10.31
N PRO A 96 6.97 1.66 -11.37
CA PRO A 96 6.52 1.40 -12.74
C PRO A 96 6.01 -0.04 -12.94
N ALA A 97 6.55 -1.02 -12.21
CA ALA A 97 6.06 -2.40 -12.27
C ALA A 97 4.64 -2.51 -11.72
N MET A 98 4.34 -1.81 -10.61
CA MET A 98 3.00 -1.74 -10.05
C MET A 98 2.05 -0.96 -10.96
N ALA A 99 2.49 0.17 -11.54
CA ALA A 99 1.71 0.93 -12.50
C ALA A 99 1.27 0.07 -13.68
N LYS A 100 2.17 -0.78 -14.20
CA LYS A 100 1.82 -1.75 -15.25
C LYS A 100 0.76 -2.75 -14.80
N VAL A 101 0.89 -3.31 -13.60
CA VAL A 101 -0.11 -4.23 -13.03
C VAL A 101 -1.49 -3.55 -12.93
N LEU A 102 -1.53 -2.31 -12.45
CA LEU A 102 -2.77 -1.55 -12.34
C LEU A 102 -3.40 -1.27 -13.72
N HIS A 103 -2.59 -0.92 -14.71
CA HIS A 103 -3.06 -0.78 -16.10
C HIS A 103 -3.65 -2.09 -16.66
N ASP A 104 -2.97 -3.22 -16.42
CA ASP A 104 -3.44 -4.55 -16.86
C ASP A 104 -4.76 -4.97 -16.18
N LEU A 105 -5.13 -4.30 -15.08
CA LEU A 105 -6.36 -4.49 -14.32
C LEU A 105 -7.39 -3.37 -14.53
N ASP A 106 -7.28 -2.63 -15.63
CA ASP A 106 -8.19 -1.56 -16.05
C ASP A 106 -8.27 -0.34 -15.10
N PHE A 107 -7.29 -0.16 -14.21
CA PHE A 107 -7.18 1.08 -13.46
C PHE A 107 -6.77 2.23 -14.38
N LYS A 108 -7.43 3.36 -14.23
CA LYS A 108 -7.15 4.58 -14.99
C LYS A 108 -6.37 5.57 -14.13
N ILE A 109 -5.41 6.26 -14.74
CA ILE A 109 -4.71 7.35 -14.06
C ILE A 109 -5.69 8.48 -13.82
N THR A 110 -5.82 8.91 -12.57
CA THR A 110 -6.59 10.08 -12.19
C THR A 110 -5.69 11.14 -11.55
N LYS A 111 -5.90 12.40 -11.95
CA LYS A 111 -5.21 13.54 -11.32
C LYS A 111 -5.98 14.10 -10.12
N TRP A 112 -7.25 13.72 -10.00
CA TRP A 112 -8.16 14.28 -9.02
C TRP A 112 -9.25 13.29 -8.60
N PRO A 113 -9.01 12.43 -7.61
CA PRO A 113 -10.02 11.48 -7.11
C PRO A 113 -11.13 12.14 -6.26
N GLY A 114 -11.20 13.48 -6.27
CA GLY A 114 -12.18 14.28 -5.55
C GLY A 114 -11.60 14.98 -4.31
N PHE A 115 -12.25 16.10 -3.92
CA PHE A 115 -11.78 16.98 -2.85
C PHE A 115 -11.56 16.25 -1.52
N TRP A 116 -12.54 15.48 -1.05
CA TRP A 116 -12.43 14.75 0.22
C TRP A 116 -11.32 13.69 0.20
N THR A 117 -11.19 12.97 -0.89
CA THR A 117 -10.14 11.94 -1.02
C THR A 117 -8.76 12.58 -1.01
N ASN A 118 -8.54 13.65 -1.78
CA ASN A 118 -7.28 14.38 -1.76
C ASN A 118 -6.97 15.01 -0.40
N PHE A 119 -7.97 15.60 0.26
CA PHE A 119 -7.80 16.14 1.60
C PHE A 119 -7.34 15.07 2.60
N VAL A 120 -8.02 13.91 2.61
CA VAL A 120 -7.66 12.79 3.51
C VAL A 120 -6.27 12.23 3.17
N LEU A 121 -5.92 12.08 1.88
CA LEU A 121 -4.58 11.65 1.46
C LEU A 121 -3.51 12.63 1.95
N THR A 122 -3.76 13.92 1.80
CA THR A 122 -2.84 14.99 2.25
C THR A 122 -2.65 14.93 3.77
N VAL A 123 -3.73 14.88 4.54
CA VAL A 123 -3.68 14.76 6.01
C VAL A 123 -2.93 13.48 6.44
N ASN A 124 -3.21 12.35 5.80
CA ASN A 124 -2.51 11.09 6.09
C ASN A 124 -1.01 11.18 5.78
N THR A 125 -0.63 11.85 4.69
CA THR A 125 0.77 12.10 4.33
C THR A 125 1.47 12.95 5.38
N PHE A 126 0.85 14.06 5.81
CA PHE A 126 1.40 14.89 6.89
C PHE A 126 1.54 14.14 8.21
N ARG A 127 0.51 13.38 8.62
CA ARG A 127 0.58 12.55 9.83
C ARG A 127 1.71 11.52 9.75
N ARG A 128 1.92 10.92 8.58
CA ARG A 128 3.01 9.97 8.35
C ARG A 128 4.37 10.64 8.45
N LEU A 129 4.57 11.79 7.79
CA LEU A 129 5.82 12.56 7.86
C LEU A 129 6.11 13.02 9.29
N PHE A 130 5.09 13.49 10.00
CA PHE A 130 5.22 13.90 11.40
C PHE A 130 5.61 12.72 12.32
N SER A 131 5.00 11.54 12.11
CA SER A 131 5.37 10.32 12.82
C SER A 131 6.82 9.89 12.58
N MET A 132 7.35 10.09 11.37
CA MET A 132 8.75 9.81 11.05
C MET A 132 9.69 10.84 11.68
N LEU A 133 9.28 12.11 11.73
CA LEU A 133 10.04 13.18 12.39
C LEU A 133 10.22 12.89 13.87
N ILE A 134 9.15 12.50 14.59
CA ILE A 134 9.23 12.11 16.01
C ILE A 134 10.17 10.92 16.23
N ARG A 135 10.30 10.03 15.26
CA ARG A 135 11.17 8.84 15.32
C ARG A 135 12.59 9.10 14.83
N PHE A 136 12.92 10.34 14.47
CA PHE A 136 14.22 10.74 13.90
C PHE A 136 14.62 9.95 12.64
N ASP A 137 13.64 9.46 11.87
CA ASP A 137 13.89 8.70 10.63
C ASP A 137 14.08 9.65 9.43
N PHE A 138 15.13 10.47 9.49
CA PHE A 138 15.43 11.48 8.48
C PHE A 138 15.71 10.89 7.11
N LYS A 139 16.29 9.68 7.04
CA LYS A 139 16.57 9.01 5.78
C LYS A 139 15.27 8.71 5.02
N ARG A 140 14.27 8.19 5.72
CA ARG A 140 12.95 7.87 5.17
C ARG A 140 12.18 9.14 4.80
N ILE A 141 12.25 10.20 5.62
CA ILE A 141 11.64 11.51 5.33
C ILE A 141 12.22 12.07 4.02
N TRP A 142 13.53 12.03 3.86
CA TRP A 142 14.20 12.52 2.66
C TRP A 142 13.80 11.76 1.41
N GLN A 143 13.77 10.43 1.46
CA GLN A 143 13.38 9.59 0.33
C GLN A 143 11.91 9.77 -0.06
N GLN A 144 11.02 9.83 0.94
CA GLN A 144 9.60 10.02 0.70
C GLN A 144 9.29 11.46 0.27
N GLY A 145 9.94 12.45 0.87
CA GLY A 145 9.78 13.86 0.52
C GLY A 145 10.11 14.15 -0.96
N LYS A 146 11.20 13.59 -1.47
CA LYS A 146 11.58 13.71 -2.90
C LYS A 146 10.57 13.06 -3.85
N GLY A 147 9.78 12.12 -3.35
CA GLY A 147 8.84 11.32 -4.15
C GLY A 147 7.38 11.74 -4.04
N ILE A 148 7.00 12.62 -3.11
CA ILE A 148 5.59 12.97 -2.86
C ILE A 148 4.86 13.45 -4.12
N LEU A 149 5.51 14.26 -4.96
CA LEU A 149 4.95 14.78 -6.20
C LEU A 149 5.01 13.79 -7.39
N LYS A 150 5.61 12.62 -7.21
CA LYS A 150 5.82 11.62 -8.27
C LYS A 150 4.88 10.42 -8.16
N TYR A 151 3.95 10.43 -7.22
CA TYR A 151 2.97 9.35 -7.12
C TYR A 151 1.88 9.56 -8.16
N ASP A 152 1.72 8.57 -9.03
CA ASP A 152 0.54 8.46 -9.88
C ASP A 152 -0.61 7.85 -9.06
N GLN A 153 -1.79 8.41 -9.25
CA GLN A 153 -3.02 7.93 -8.63
C GLN A 153 -3.79 7.13 -9.67
N PHE A 154 -4.09 5.89 -9.34
CA PHE A 154 -4.83 4.97 -10.18
C PHE A 154 -6.18 4.69 -9.55
N GLU A 155 -7.24 4.82 -10.33
CA GLU A 155 -8.62 4.63 -9.89
C GLU A 155 -9.33 3.63 -10.79
N ILE A 156 -10.14 2.75 -10.21
CA ILE A 156 -11.15 2.00 -10.90
C ILE A 156 -12.52 2.31 -10.30
N ILE A 157 -13.49 2.61 -11.15
CA ILE A 157 -14.89 2.83 -10.77
C ILE A 157 -15.68 1.68 -11.36
N ARG A 158 -16.40 0.98 -10.51
CA ARG A 158 -17.31 -0.10 -10.89
C ARG A 158 -18.74 0.44 -10.92
N ASP A 159 -19.50 0.02 -11.90
CA ASP A 159 -20.94 0.30 -12.01
C ASP A 159 -21.75 -0.46 -10.95
#